data_98f3655f3007ccff292e44d07f98021d
#
_entry.id   98f3655f3007ccff292e44d07f98021d
#
_cell.length_a   1.000
_cell.length_b   1.000
_cell.length_c   1.000
_cell.angle_alpha   90.00
_cell.angle_beta   90.00
_cell.angle_gamma   90.00
#
_symmetry.space_group_name_H-M   'P 1'
#
loop_
_entity.id
_entity.type
_entity.pdbx_description
1 polymer ?
#
loop_
_entity_poly.entity_id
_entity_poly.type
_entity_poly.pdbx_seq_one_letter_code
_entity_poly.pdbx_strand_id
1 'polypeptide(L)'
;MTMSQKDAIESVDTTKKKRLVVCCDGTWNELATSYPTNVVKFARLVKYIADDQTPQLVHYISGCGTAEDADLIERLGGGAFGWGIDRIIQDAYRFLCMNYDVEAEDEIYLVGFSRGAYTVRCLAGMIYNSGLLSRSKIRELPKAYELYRNSKIKPNDPEAQKFREDNSKKIDTEKDYLQGRVPIKMLGCWDTVGALGVPDLTPWLPLAKLWNRKYEFFDARLSPIVENAFHAVAIDEKRKGFPSSPMERNEKNSEQVVKQVFFAGEHGCIGGGTQEYRGLSDCTLQWMINEAKK
;
A
#
# COMPACT_ATOMS: atom_id res chain seq x y z
N MET A 1 37.35 39.84 -0.33
CA MET A 1 36.49 39.26 -1.41
C MET A 1 35.70 38.13 -0.79
N THR A 2 34.52 38.46 -0.30
CA THR A 2 33.62 37.51 0.28
C THR A 2 32.65 37.03 -0.80
N MET A 3 32.90 35.83 -1.33
CA MET A 3 31.89 35.16 -2.17
C MET A 3 30.61 34.96 -1.35
N SER A 4 29.54 35.45 -1.89
CA SER A 4 28.20 35.35 -1.31
C SER A 4 27.78 33.88 -1.20
N GLN A 5 27.40 33.43 -0.01
CA GLN A 5 26.81 32.11 0.25
C GLN A 5 25.44 31.89 -0.45
N LYS A 6 25.04 32.80 -1.34
CA LYS A 6 23.77 32.74 -2.08
C LYS A 6 23.82 31.91 -3.38
N ASP A 7 25.02 31.57 -3.87
CA ASP A 7 25.15 30.93 -5.19
C ASP A 7 25.32 29.41 -5.14
N ALA A 8 25.16 28.77 -3.97
CA ALA A 8 25.31 27.33 -3.80
C ALA A 8 24.01 26.57 -3.45
N ILE A 9 22.87 27.19 -3.63
CA ILE A 9 21.65 26.40 -3.75
C ILE A 9 21.49 26.17 -5.26
N GLU A 10 22.19 25.15 -5.79
CA GLU A 10 21.79 24.52 -7.03
C GLU A 10 20.29 24.34 -6.95
N SER A 11 19.56 24.98 -7.83
CA SER A 11 18.12 24.80 -7.95
C SER A 11 17.88 23.31 -8.13
N VAL A 12 17.41 22.65 -7.07
CA VAL A 12 16.94 21.27 -7.18
C VAL A 12 15.92 21.31 -8.31
N ASP A 13 16.23 20.64 -9.41
CA ASP A 13 15.33 20.54 -10.54
C ASP A 13 14.08 19.78 -10.09
N THR A 14 13.09 20.55 -9.62
CA THR A 14 11.83 20.03 -9.10
C THR A 14 10.93 19.48 -10.21
N THR A 15 11.33 19.66 -11.47
CA THR A 15 10.56 19.17 -12.64
C THR A 15 10.91 17.73 -13.01
N LYS A 16 11.93 17.14 -12.37
CA LYS A 16 12.37 15.80 -12.71
C LYS A 16 11.46 14.75 -12.07
N LYS A 17 10.84 13.93 -12.93
CA LYS A 17 10.05 12.75 -12.53
C LYS A 17 10.78 11.88 -11.51
N LYS A 18 10.07 11.38 -10.50
CA LYS A 18 10.55 10.41 -9.54
C LYS A 18 9.56 9.28 -9.29
N ARG A 19 10.03 8.18 -8.73
CA ARG A 19 9.21 7.05 -8.30
C ARG A 19 9.07 7.04 -6.79
N LEU A 20 7.83 6.96 -6.32
CA LEU A 20 7.49 6.85 -4.91
C LEU A 20 7.11 5.39 -4.62
N VAL A 21 7.92 4.71 -3.84
CA VAL A 21 7.78 3.29 -3.54
C VAL A 21 7.37 3.13 -2.08
N VAL A 22 6.13 2.71 -1.84
CA VAL A 22 5.62 2.38 -0.49
C VAL A 22 5.69 0.88 -0.28
N CYS A 23 6.36 0.47 0.78
CA CYS A 23 6.59 -0.92 1.16
C CYS A 23 5.95 -1.20 2.52
N CYS A 24 4.80 -1.90 2.56
CA CYS A 24 4.11 -2.25 3.81
C CYS A 24 4.35 -3.73 4.16
N ASP A 25 4.96 -3.98 5.30
CA ASP A 25 5.29 -5.34 5.71
C ASP A 25 4.16 -6.04 6.47
N GLY A 26 4.27 -7.36 6.56
CA GLY A 26 3.35 -8.20 7.34
C GLY A 26 3.53 -7.99 8.84
N THR A 27 2.51 -8.35 9.61
CA THR A 27 2.52 -8.24 11.07
C THR A 27 3.71 -8.95 11.69
N TRP A 28 4.30 -8.34 12.73
CA TRP A 28 5.50 -8.78 13.43
C TRP A 28 6.79 -8.72 12.60
N ASN A 29 6.74 -8.18 11.37
CA ASN A 29 7.92 -8.03 10.54
C ASN A 29 8.46 -6.60 10.59
N GLU A 30 9.77 -6.50 10.65
CA GLU A 30 10.49 -5.24 10.73
C GLU A 30 11.76 -5.24 9.87
N LEU A 31 12.31 -4.06 9.64
CA LEU A 31 13.47 -3.87 8.76
C LEU A 31 14.74 -4.56 9.30
N ALA A 32 14.90 -4.64 10.61
CA ALA A 32 16.12 -5.08 11.30
C ALA A 32 16.14 -6.59 11.62
N THR A 33 15.33 -7.40 10.95
CA THR A 33 15.28 -8.85 11.19
C THR A 33 16.44 -9.61 10.54
N SER A 34 16.88 -10.72 11.17
CA SER A 34 17.89 -11.63 10.60
C SER A 34 17.40 -12.35 9.34
N TYR A 35 16.12 -12.57 9.22
CA TYR A 35 15.47 -13.23 8.07
C TYR A 35 14.42 -12.30 7.46
N PRO A 36 14.83 -11.39 6.56
CA PRO A 36 13.95 -10.39 6.02
C PRO A 36 12.86 -10.97 5.12
N THR A 37 11.69 -10.37 5.16
CA THR A 37 10.60 -10.63 4.23
C THR A 37 10.95 -10.17 2.81
N ASN A 38 10.16 -10.57 1.83
CA ASN A 38 10.28 -10.09 0.47
C ASN A 38 10.02 -8.59 0.35
N VAL A 39 9.22 -8.01 1.23
CA VAL A 39 9.02 -6.56 1.29
C VAL A 39 10.31 -5.84 1.67
N VAL A 40 11.00 -6.30 2.71
CA VAL A 40 12.32 -5.75 3.10
C VAL A 40 13.35 -5.95 2.01
N LYS A 41 13.42 -7.15 1.41
CA LYS A 41 14.35 -7.43 0.31
C LYS A 41 14.08 -6.54 -0.89
N PHE A 42 12.82 -6.38 -1.26
CA PHE A 42 12.40 -5.50 -2.36
C PHE A 42 12.80 -4.04 -2.06
N ALA A 43 12.48 -3.52 -0.88
CA ALA A 43 12.85 -2.16 -0.47
C ALA A 43 14.37 -1.92 -0.55
N ARG A 44 15.19 -2.90 -0.14
CA ARG A 44 16.66 -2.83 -0.21
C ARG A 44 17.22 -2.89 -1.63
N LEU A 45 16.49 -3.49 -2.57
CA LEU A 45 16.89 -3.63 -3.97
C LEU A 45 16.54 -2.41 -4.82
N VAL A 46 15.63 -1.55 -4.35
CA VAL A 46 15.31 -0.30 -5.04
C VAL A 46 16.53 0.63 -4.97
N LYS A 47 17.08 0.98 -6.13
CA LYS A 47 18.19 1.92 -6.24
C LYS A 47 17.72 3.35 -5.93
N TYR A 48 18.56 4.20 -5.38
CA TYR A 48 18.25 5.64 -5.22
C TYR A 48 17.99 6.33 -6.56
N ILE A 49 18.73 5.92 -7.59
CA ILE A 49 18.55 6.35 -8.98
C ILE A 49 18.41 5.10 -9.83
N ALA A 50 17.32 4.97 -10.56
CA ALA A 50 17.08 3.87 -11.47
C ALA A 50 18.02 3.92 -12.70
N ASP A 51 18.05 2.86 -13.49
CA ASP A 51 18.93 2.78 -14.67
C ASP A 51 18.56 3.81 -15.74
N ASP A 52 17.31 4.27 -15.77
CA ASP A 52 16.79 5.36 -16.60
C ASP A 52 17.02 6.76 -16.00
N GLN A 53 17.86 6.89 -14.98
CA GLN A 53 18.19 8.11 -14.26
C GLN A 53 17.02 8.72 -13.46
N THR A 54 15.93 7.98 -13.27
CA THR A 54 14.79 8.42 -12.45
C THR A 54 15.11 8.25 -10.96
N PRO A 55 15.03 9.30 -10.12
CA PRO A 55 15.16 9.17 -8.66
C PRO A 55 14.04 8.31 -8.08
N GLN A 56 14.36 7.52 -7.04
CA GLN A 56 13.41 6.64 -6.36
C GLN A 56 13.42 6.89 -4.85
N LEU A 57 12.25 7.15 -4.28
CA LEU A 57 12.06 7.34 -2.85
C LEU A 57 11.31 6.16 -2.27
N VAL A 58 11.94 5.45 -1.34
CA VAL A 58 11.33 4.30 -0.66
C VAL A 58 10.83 4.71 0.72
N HIS A 59 9.58 4.39 1.00
CA HIS A 59 8.98 4.49 2.33
C HIS A 59 8.61 3.09 2.81
N TYR A 60 9.42 2.54 3.72
CA TYR A 60 9.16 1.26 4.35
C TYR A 60 8.38 1.46 5.65
N ILE A 61 7.33 0.68 5.84
CA ILE A 61 6.49 0.70 7.02
C ILE A 61 6.44 -0.72 7.59
N SER A 62 6.88 -0.86 8.84
CA SER A 62 6.83 -2.11 9.60
C SER A 62 5.39 -2.59 9.77
N GLY A 63 5.21 -3.90 9.89
CA GLY A 63 3.90 -4.49 10.18
C GLY A 63 3.40 -4.12 11.57
N CYS A 64 2.08 -4.15 11.74
CA CYS A 64 1.46 -3.94 13.06
C CYS A 64 2.01 -4.95 14.08
N GLY A 65 2.23 -4.52 15.31
CA GLY A 65 2.63 -5.40 16.42
C GLY A 65 4.14 -5.48 16.64
N THR A 66 4.94 -4.65 16.00
CA THR A 66 6.37 -4.48 16.34
C THR A 66 6.54 -3.80 17.70
N ALA A 67 7.77 -3.80 18.25
CA ALA A 67 8.07 -3.30 19.59
C ALA A 67 7.55 -1.88 19.86
N GLU A 68 7.47 -1.03 18.83
CA GLU A 68 6.91 0.32 18.94
C GLU A 68 5.41 0.35 19.26
N ASP A 69 4.67 -0.72 18.89
CA ASP A 69 3.24 -0.85 19.11
C ASP A 69 2.90 -1.76 20.32
N ALA A 70 3.88 -2.46 20.89
CA ALA A 70 3.68 -3.49 21.94
C ALA A 70 2.95 -2.92 23.17
N ASP A 71 3.34 -1.75 23.66
CA ASP A 71 2.72 -1.08 24.81
C ASP A 71 1.26 -0.71 24.54
N LEU A 72 0.91 -0.41 23.29
CA LEU A 72 -0.45 -0.04 22.89
C LEU A 72 -1.35 -1.29 22.77
N ILE A 73 -0.78 -2.38 22.27
CA ILE A 73 -1.47 -3.68 22.11
C ILE A 73 -1.80 -4.28 23.49
N GLU A 74 -0.86 -4.19 24.43
CA GLU A 74 -1.04 -4.71 25.80
C GLU A 74 -2.10 -3.93 26.57
N ARG A 75 -2.17 -2.59 26.38
CA ARG A 75 -3.14 -1.72 27.05
C ARG A 75 -4.56 -1.82 26.51
N LEU A 76 -4.75 -2.13 25.22
CA LEU A 76 -6.06 -2.05 24.56
C LEU A 76 -6.73 -3.41 24.32
N GLY A 77 -6.06 -4.53 24.66
CA GLY A 77 -6.62 -5.88 24.51
C GLY A 77 -7.15 -6.11 23.09
N GLY A 78 -6.71 -7.11 22.36
CA GLY A 78 -7.26 -7.63 21.10
C GLY A 78 -7.82 -6.69 20.00
N GLY A 79 -8.20 -5.48 20.34
CA GLY A 79 -8.72 -4.45 19.41
C GLY A 79 -7.63 -3.63 18.69
N ALA A 80 -6.39 -3.73 19.11
CA ALA A 80 -5.28 -2.93 18.61
C ALA A 80 -4.86 -3.25 17.17
N PHE A 81 -5.17 -4.45 16.67
CA PHE A 81 -4.80 -4.85 15.30
C PHE A 81 -5.44 -3.98 14.21
N GLY A 82 -6.72 -3.61 14.37
CA GLY A 82 -7.39 -2.73 13.42
C GLY A 82 -6.86 -1.28 13.45
N TRP A 83 -6.52 -0.80 14.63
CA TRP A 83 -5.95 0.55 14.84
C TRP A 83 -4.58 0.69 14.19
N GLY A 84 -3.74 -0.35 14.24
CA GLY A 84 -2.44 -0.35 13.58
C GLY A 84 -2.55 -0.19 12.07
N ILE A 85 -3.49 -0.88 11.42
CA ILE A 85 -3.70 -0.76 9.97
C ILE A 85 -4.17 0.64 9.59
N ASP A 86 -5.10 1.24 10.33
CA ASP A 86 -5.62 2.59 10.08
C ASP A 86 -4.48 3.63 10.11
N ARG A 87 -3.57 3.50 11.07
CA ARG A 87 -2.39 4.38 11.20
C ARG A 87 -1.43 4.20 10.03
N ILE A 88 -1.13 2.95 9.66
CA ILE A 88 -0.22 2.63 8.56
C ILE A 88 -0.76 3.18 7.23
N ILE A 89 -2.06 3.04 6.95
CA ILE A 89 -2.68 3.59 5.75
C ILE A 89 -2.51 5.11 5.70
N GLN A 90 -2.79 5.80 6.82
CA GLN A 90 -2.69 7.26 6.89
C GLN A 90 -1.24 7.76 6.78
N ASP A 91 -0.28 7.00 7.30
CA ASP A 91 1.15 7.32 7.23
C ASP A 91 1.67 7.18 5.79
N ALA A 92 1.35 6.07 5.12
CA ALA A 92 1.66 5.85 3.72
C ALA A 92 1.01 6.92 2.82
N TYR A 93 -0.25 7.24 3.08
CA TYR A 93 -0.98 8.28 2.36
C TYR A 93 -0.33 9.65 2.54
N ARG A 94 0.06 10.00 3.77
CA ARG A 94 0.75 11.26 4.08
C ARG A 94 2.08 11.36 3.32
N PHE A 95 2.87 10.29 3.30
CA PHE A 95 4.11 10.24 2.52
C PHE A 95 3.86 10.57 1.05
N LEU A 96 2.85 9.96 0.43
CA LEU A 96 2.50 10.22 -0.97
C LEU A 96 2.02 11.66 -1.18
N CYS A 97 1.14 12.19 -0.32
CA CYS A 97 0.67 13.58 -0.41
C CYS A 97 1.82 14.58 -0.39
N MET A 98 2.81 14.34 0.46
CA MET A 98 3.95 15.26 0.66
C MET A 98 5.00 15.19 -0.45
N ASN A 99 5.11 14.04 -1.13
CA ASN A 99 6.20 13.81 -2.05
C ASN A 99 5.78 13.78 -3.53
N TYR A 100 4.53 13.43 -3.84
CA TYR A 100 4.05 13.35 -5.23
C TYR A 100 3.96 14.73 -5.87
N ASP A 101 4.51 14.84 -7.07
CA ASP A 101 4.40 16.04 -7.91
C ASP A 101 3.69 15.69 -9.21
N VAL A 102 2.62 16.44 -9.51
CA VAL A 102 1.78 16.24 -10.71
C VAL A 102 2.52 16.72 -11.95
N GLU A 103 3.18 17.89 -11.87
CA GLU A 103 3.89 18.50 -12.98
C GLU A 103 5.12 17.68 -13.43
N ALA A 104 5.72 16.98 -12.47
CA ALA A 104 6.83 16.07 -12.73
C ALA A 104 6.38 14.69 -13.23
N GLU A 105 5.07 14.42 -13.27
CA GLU A 105 4.49 13.12 -13.64
C GLU A 105 5.05 11.95 -12.81
N ASP A 106 5.15 12.15 -11.50
CA ASP A 106 5.66 11.13 -10.59
C ASP A 106 4.88 9.83 -10.68
N GLU A 107 5.54 8.72 -10.37
CA GLU A 107 4.94 7.38 -10.37
C GLU A 107 4.83 6.82 -8.95
N ILE A 108 3.71 6.12 -8.68
CA ILE A 108 3.45 5.47 -7.39
C ILE A 108 3.55 3.96 -7.56
N TYR A 109 4.39 3.34 -6.71
CA TYR A 109 4.53 1.89 -6.58
C TYR A 109 4.16 1.49 -5.15
N LEU A 110 3.24 0.56 -5.02
CA LEU A 110 2.77 0.05 -3.73
C LEU A 110 3.08 -1.44 -3.65
N VAL A 111 3.82 -1.85 -2.64
CA VAL A 111 4.08 -3.29 -2.42
C VAL A 111 3.81 -3.68 -0.98
N GLY A 112 3.35 -4.92 -0.76
CA GLY A 112 3.10 -5.40 0.59
C GLY A 112 2.98 -6.91 0.71
N PHE A 113 3.16 -7.40 1.93
CA PHE A 113 3.01 -8.82 2.28
C PHE A 113 1.94 -9.00 3.35
N SER A 114 1.12 -10.07 3.22
CA SER A 114 0.14 -10.43 4.25
C SER A 114 -0.83 -9.27 4.54
N ARG A 115 -0.90 -8.81 5.80
CA ARG A 115 -1.67 -7.60 6.19
C ARG A 115 -1.10 -6.32 5.59
N GLY A 116 0.19 -6.26 5.31
CA GLY A 116 0.78 -5.17 4.54
C GLY A 116 0.27 -5.13 3.08
N ALA A 117 0.06 -6.30 2.46
CA ALA A 117 -0.58 -6.39 1.15
C ALA A 117 -2.03 -5.89 1.19
N TYR A 118 -2.76 -6.23 2.24
CA TYR A 118 -4.08 -5.67 2.49
C TYR A 118 -4.02 -4.14 2.66
N THR A 119 -3.06 -3.64 3.43
CA THR A 119 -2.86 -2.20 3.68
C THR A 119 -2.63 -1.41 2.38
N VAL A 120 -1.78 -1.89 1.48
CA VAL A 120 -1.54 -1.19 0.20
C VAL A 120 -2.75 -1.21 -0.73
N ARG A 121 -3.58 -2.26 -0.68
CA ARG A 121 -4.87 -2.30 -1.37
C ARG A 121 -5.84 -1.27 -0.79
N CYS A 122 -5.87 -1.12 0.53
CA CYS A 122 -6.62 -0.08 1.23
C CYS A 122 -6.19 1.31 0.82
N LEU A 123 -4.89 1.54 0.77
CA LEU A 123 -4.30 2.80 0.35
C LEU A 123 -4.72 3.17 -1.08
N ALA A 124 -4.69 2.21 -2.00
CA ALA A 124 -5.19 2.41 -3.35
C ALA A 124 -6.68 2.79 -3.38
N GLY A 125 -7.50 2.14 -2.54
CA GLY A 125 -8.92 2.47 -2.36
C GLY A 125 -9.13 3.88 -1.78
N MET A 126 -8.32 4.30 -0.81
CA MET A 126 -8.37 5.63 -0.22
C MET A 126 -8.00 6.72 -1.25
N ILE A 127 -6.96 6.50 -2.05
CA ILE A 127 -6.58 7.42 -3.12
C ILE A 127 -7.68 7.52 -4.17
N TYR A 128 -8.34 6.43 -4.50
CA TYR A 128 -9.48 6.44 -5.43
C TYR A 128 -10.70 7.17 -4.87
N ASN A 129 -11.03 6.94 -3.59
CA ASN A 129 -12.19 7.57 -2.95
C ASN A 129 -11.96 9.07 -2.70
N SER A 130 -10.88 9.41 -2.00
CA SER A 130 -10.66 10.75 -1.45
C SER A 130 -9.66 11.58 -2.26
N GLY A 131 -9.06 11.01 -3.33
CA GLY A 131 -7.97 11.63 -4.08
C GLY A 131 -6.64 11.58 -3.33
N LEU A 132 -5.60 12.20 -3.87
CA LEU A 132 -4.32 12.42 -3.20
C LEU A 132 -4.24 13.90 -2.83
N LEU A 133 -4.24 14.23 -1.54
CA LEU A 133 -4.30 15.61 -1.07
C LEU A 133 -3.13 16.47 -1.56
N SER A 134 -3.41 17.72 -1.89
CA SER A 134 -2.36 18.72 -2.08
C SER A 134 -1.59 18.96 -0.79
N ARG A 135 -0.30 19.31 -0.87
CA ARG A 135 0.55 19.56 0.33
C ARG A 135 -0.08 20.59 1.27
N SER A 136 -0.65 21.66 0.74
CA SER A 136 -1.32 22.70 1.52
C SER A 136 -2.59 22.25 2.24
N LYS A 137 -3.16 21.12 1.81
CA LYS A 137 -4.39 20.53 2.33
C LYS A 137 -4.16 19.29 3.20
N ILE A 138 -2.93 19.01 3.60
CA ILE A 138 -2.58 17.81 4.39
C ILE A 138 -3.33 17.71 5.72
N ARG A 139 -3.77 18.84 6.29
CA ARG A 139 -4.61 18.88 7.49
C ARG A 139 -5.97 18.20 7.31
N GLU A 140 -6.45 18.08 6.08
CA GLU A 140 -7.72 17.42 5.75
C GLU A 140 -7.61 15.89 5.70
N LEU A 141 -6.42 15.32 5.99
CA LEU A 141 -6.21 13.86 5.99
C LEU A 141 -7.21 13.09 6.88
N PRO A 142 -7.53 13.53 8.10
CA PRO A 142 -8.56 12.83 8.91
C PRO A 142 -9.92 12.78 8.22
N LYS A 143 -10.32 13.86 7.53
CA LYS A 143 -11.58 13.90 6.76
C LYS A 143 -11.51 13.01 5.53
N ALA A 144 -10.39 13.00 4.81
CA ALA A 144 -10.15 12.10 3.68
C ALA A 144 -10.29 10.63 4.11
N TYR A 145 -9.72 10.29 5.27
CA TYR A 145 -9.80 8.95 5.83
C TYR A 145 -11.23 8.60 6.29
N GLU A 146 -11.94 9.52 6.92
CA GLU A 146 -13.34 9.36 7.32
C GLU A 146 -14.24 9.08 6.12
N LEU A 147 -14.11 9.86 5.04
CA LEU A 147 -14.84 9.65 3.78
C LEU A 147 -14.57 8.26 3.19
N TYR A 148 -13.31 7.87 3.13
CA TYR A 148 -12.92 6.55 2.66
C TYR A 148 -13.52 5.43 3.52
N ARG A 149 -13.54 5.60 4.85
CA ARG A 149 -14.07 4.62 5.81
C ARG A 149 -15.60 4.54 5.84
N ASN A 150 -16.29 5.54 5.32
CA ASN A 150 -17.74 5.55 5.29
C ASN A 150 -18.27 4.73 4.12
N SER A 151 -18.73 3.50 4.40
CA SER A 151 -19.27 2.57 3.38
C SER A 151 -20.50 3.11 2.63
N LYS A 152 -21.16 4.13 3.16
CA LYS A 152 -22.33 4.78 2.53
C LYS A 152 -21.91 5.79 1.47
N ILE A 153 -20.67 6.28 1.51
CA ILE A 153 -20.17 7.26 0.55
C ILE A 153 -19.32 6.53 -0.50
N LYS A 154 -19.79 6.52 -1.72
CA LYS A 154 -19.08 5.93 -2.85
C LYS A 154 -18.13 6.94 -3.49
N PRO A 155 -17.06 6.49 -4.18
CA PRO A 155 -16.09 7.40 -4.79
C PRO A 155 -16.66 8.43 -5.77
N ASN A 156 -17.82 8.14 -6.37
CA ASN A 156 -18.48 9.03 -7.33
C ASN A 156 -19.69 9.78 -6.75
N ASP A 157 -19.92 9.70 -5.45
CA ASP A 157 -20.97 10.49 -4.81
C ASP A 157 -20.57 11.97 -4.74
N PRO A 158 -21.53 12.89 -4.77
CA PRO A 158 -21.26 14.34 -4.80
C PRO A 158 -20.36 14.81 -3.65
N GLU A 159 -20.49 14.24 -2.46
CA GLU A 159 -19.67 14.57 -1.30
C GLU A 159 -18.19 14.23 -1.53
N ALA A 160 -17.90 13.01 -2.01
CA ALA A 160 -16.54 12.58 -2.30
C ALA A 160 -15.94 13.34 -3.49
N GLN A 161 -16.75 13.64 -4.51
CA GLN A 161 -16.32 14.45 -5.67
C GLN A 161 -15.93 15.85 -5.23
N LYS A 162 -16.82 16.54 -4.50
CA LYS A 162 -16.55 17.88 -3.99
C LYS A 162 -15.32 17.92 -3.10
N PHE A 163 -15.18 16.95 -2.21
CA PHE A 163 -13.99 16.87 -1.35
C PHE A 163 -12.70 16.81 -2.18
N ARG A 164 -12.66 15.97 -3.23
CA ARG A 164 -11.51 15.87 -4.13
C ARG A 164 -11.25 17.17 -4.90
N GLU A 165 -12.32 17.80 -5.40
CA GLU A 165 -12.21 19.07 -6.12
C GLU A 165 -11.55 20.16 -5.29
N ASP A 166 -11.87 20.21 -4.00
CA ASP A 166 -11.40 21.27 -3.09
C ASP A 166 -10.02 20.98 -2.49
N ASN A 167 -9.60 19.70 -2.42
CA ASN A 167 -8.47 19.32 -1.59
C ASN A 167 -7.38 18.50 -2.28
N SER A 168 -7.67 17.85 -3.41
CA SER A 168 -6.76 16.87 -3.99
C SER A 168 -5.96 17.42 -5.17
N LYS A 169 -4.81 16.78 -5.41
CA LYS A 169 -4.05 16.93 -6.65
C LYS A 169 -4.90 16.42 -7.83
N LYS A 170 -4.86 17.14 -8.94
CA LYS A 170 -5.56 16.76 -10.17
C LYS A 170 -4.56 16.56 -11.27
N ILE A 171 -4.74 15.50 -12.05
CA ILE A 171 -4.00 15.31 -13.30
C ILE A 171 -4.89 15.67 -14.48
N ASP A 172 -4.30 16.26 -15.50
CA ASP A 172 -4.94 16.40 -16.80
C ASP A 172 -4.72 15.10 -17.58
N THR A 173 -5.82 14.43 -17.96
CA THR A 173 -5.73 13.12 -18.62
C THR A 173 -6.98 12.81 -19.43
N GLU A 174 -6.78 12.19 -20.58
CA GLU A 174 -7.84 11.64 -21.43
C GLU A 174 -8.38 10.28 -20.93
N LYS A 175 -7.75 9.71 -19.88
CA LYS A 175 -8.15 8.43 -19.31
C LYS A 175 -9.39 8.58 -18.41
N ASP A 176 -10.56 8.34 -18.94
CA ASP A 176 -11.85 8.51 -18.25
C ASP A 176 -11.94 7.78 -16.92
N TYR A 177 -11.30 6.62 -16.80
CA TYR A 177 -11.32 5.84 -15.57
C TYR A 177 -10.59 6.52 -14.41
N LEU A 178 -9.65 7.42 -14.69
CA LEU A 178 -8.94 8.20 -13.67
C LEU A 178 -9.79 9.35 -13.12
N GLN A 179 -10.62 9.97 -13.96
CA GLN A 179 -11.43 11.13 -13.58
C GLN A 179 -10.61 12.22 -12.87
N GLY A 180 -9.43 12.52 -13.39
CA GLY A 180 -8.49 13.48 -12.81
C GLY A 180 -7.75 13.00 -11.56
N ARG A 181 -7.89 11.74 -11.14
CA ARG A 181 -7.18 11.16 -10.00
C ARG A 181 -5.77 10.71 -10.40
N VAL A 182 -4.87 10.77 -9.44
CA VAL A 182 -3.50 10.26 -9.59
C VAL A 182 -3.50 8.75 -9.80
N PRO A 183 -2.84 8.23 -10.86
CA PRO A 183 -2.72 6.79 -11.10
C PRO A 183 -1.72 6.14 -10.14
N ILE A 184 -1.90 4.83 -9.93
CA ILE A 184 -0.95 3.95 -9.26
C ILE A 184 -0.31 3.08 -10.34
N LYS A 185 0.99 3.25 -10.56
CA LYS A 185 1.74 2.56 -11.60
C LYS A 185 1.77 1.06 -11.36
N MET A 186 2.01 0.66 -10.10
CA MET A 186 2.10 -0.75 -9.72
C MET A 186 1.54 -0.99 -8.32
N LEU A 187 0.78 -2.09 -8.18
CA LEU A 187 0.37 -2.68 -6.91
C LEU A 187 0.87 -4.13 -6.85
N GLY A 188 1.89 -4.39 -6.03
CA GLY A 188 2.48 -5.72 -5.83
C GLY A 188 2.12 -6.31 -4.47
N CYS A 189 1.54 -7.51 -4.45
CA CYS A 189 1.13 -8.17 -3.23
C CYS A 189 1.71 -9.57 -3.13
N TRP A 190 2.27 -9.90 -1.96
CA TRP A 190 2.59 -11.27 -1.58
C TRP A 190 1.51 -11.75 -0.62
N ASP A 191 0.77 -12.75 -1.01
CA ASP A 191 -0.24 -13.50 -0.28
C ASP A 191 -1.10 -12.65 0.64
N THR A 192 -1.98 -11.86 0.04
CA THR A 192 -2.87 -10.93 0.75
C THR A 192 -3.78 -11.69 1.72
N VAL A 193 -3.68 -11.37 3.00
CA VAL A 193 -4.61 -11.85 4.02
C VAL A 193 -5.48 -10.68 4.45
N GLY A 194 -6.80 -10.86 4.41
CA GLY A 194 -7.75 -9.82 4.80
C GLY A 194 -7.60 -9.39 6.26
N ALA A 195 -8.15 -8.23 6.60
CA ALA A 195 -8.13 -7.70 7.98
C ALA A 195 -8.96 -8.53 8.99
N LEU A 196 -9.52 -9.64 8.58
CA LEU A 196 -10.19 -10.65 9.42
C LEU A 196 -9.17 -11.35 10.34
N GLY A 197 -8.45 -10.61 11.11
CA GLY A 197 -7.30 -11.13 11.82
C GLY A 197 -7.33 -11.01 13.32
N VAL A 198 -8.49 -11.08 13.95
CA VAL A 198 -8.51 -11.76 15.25
C VAL A 198 -8.67 -13.24 14.93
N PRO A 199 -7.61 -14.07 15.08
CA PRO A 199 -7.79 -15.50 14.97
C PRO A 199 -8.99 -15.89 15.84
N ASP A 200 -9.81 -16.84 15.39
CA ASP A 200 -10.86 -17.47 16.22
C ASP A 200 -10.27 -18.18 17.47
N LEU A 201 -9.33 -17.52 18.15
CA LEU A 201 -8.77 -17.96 19.44
C LEU A 201 -9.79 -17.79 20.57
N THR A 202 -10.88 -17.06 20.30
CA THR A 202 -11.96 -16.87 21.26
C THR A 202 -13.32 -16.92 20.56
N PRO A 203 -13.91 -18.14 20.37
CA PRO A 203 -15.24 -18.31 19.75
C PRO A 203 -16.39 -17.61 20.53
N TRP A 204 -16.09 -17.11 21.70
CA TRP A 204 -17.02 -16.56 22.68
C TRP A 204 -17.22 -15.04 22.58
N LEU A 205 -16.44 -14.32 21.78
CA LEU A 205 -16.56 -12.87 21.66
C LEU A 205 -17.36 -12.47 20.43
N PRO A 206 -18.70 -12.22 20.55
CA PRO A 206 -19.52 -11.70 19.46
C PRO A 206 -19.04 -10.34 18.93
N LEU A 207 -18.23 -9.63 19.72
CA LEU A 207 -17.56 -8.39 19.38
C LEU A 207 -16.54 -8.56 18.23
N ALA A 208 -15.87 -9.71 18.10
CA ALA A 208 -14.93 -9.95 16.99
C ALA A 208 -15.63 -9.91 15.63
N LYS A 209 -16.85 -10.44 15.51
CA LYS A 209 -17.66 -10.36 14.28
C LYS A 209 -18.10 -8.94 13.95
N LEU A 210 -18.39 -8.11 14.95
CA LEU A 210 -18.78 -6.71 14.75
C LEU A 210 -17.57 -5.84 14.32
N TRP A 211 -16.41 -6.15 14.88
CA TRP A 211 -15.14 -5.50 14.51
C TRP A 211 -14.67 -5.92 13.12
N ASN A 212 -14.78 -7.20 12.79
CA ASN A 212 -14.46 -7.71 11.47
C ASN A 212 -15.30 -7.02 10.37
N ARG A 213 -16.60 -6.82 10.59
CA ARG A 213 -17.46 -6.05 9.68
C ARG A 213 -16.97 -4.61 9.43
N LYS A 214 -16.33 -3.99 10.40
CA LYS A 214 -15.77 -2.64 10.27
C LYS A 214 -14.58 -2.61 9.31
N TYR A 215 -13.89 -3.74 9.11
CA TYR A 215 -12.71 -3.90 8.27
C TYR A 215 -12.98 -4.77 7.02
N GLU A 216 -14.20 -5.29 6.87
CA GLU A 216 -14.67 -6.04 5.69
C GLU A 216 -14.88 -5.13 4.44
N PHE A 217 -14.03 -4.10 4.30
CA PHE A 217 -14.22 -3.03 3.33
C PHE A 217 -13.91 -3.40 1.88
N PHE A 218 -13.42 -4.61 1.61
CA PHE A 218 -12.81 -4.83 0.33
C PHE A 218 -13.64 -5.71 -0.56
N ASP A 219 -14.23 -5.04 -1.53
CA ASP A 219 -14.46 -5.60 -2.84
C ASP A 219 -13.13 -6.23 -3.32
N ALA A 220 -13.15 -7.48 -3.75
CA ALA A 220 -12.00 -8.14 -4.38
C ALA A 220 -11.52 -7.37 -5.62
N ARG A 221 -12.39 -6.50 -6.17
CA ARG A 221 -12.11 -5.64 -7.31
C ARG A 221 -11.07 -4.58 -6.98
N LEU A 222 -10.09 -4.48 -7.83
CA LEU A 222 -9.07 -3.45 -7.74
C LEU A 222 -9.65 -2.05 -8.00
N SER A 223 -9.02 -1.05 -7.42
CA SER A 223 -9.29 0.33 -7.79
C SER A 223 -8.97 0.58 -9.28
N PRO A 224 -9.81 1.27 -10.05
CA PRO A 224 -9.54 1.51 -11.47
C PRO A 224 -8.30 2.38 -11.72
N ILE A 225 -7.82 3.14 -10.72
CA ILE A 225 -6.59 3.95 -10.83
C ILE A 225 -5.30 3.13 -10.76
N VAL A 226 -5.37 1.81 -10.47
CA VAL A 226 -4.24 0.90 -10.51
C VAL A 226 -4.03 0.46 -11.95
N GLU A 227 -2.85 0.74 -12.51
CA GLU A 227 -2.51 0.34 -13.88
C GLU A 227 -2.08 -1.13 -13.94
N ASN A 228 -1.16 -1.52 -13.04
CA ASN A 228 -0.62 -2.88 -13.03
C ASN A 228 -0.74 -3.48 -11.63
N ALA A 229 -1.38 -4.64 -11.50
CA ALA A 229 -1.55 -5.35 -10.25
C ALA A 229 -0.95 -6.77 -10.34
N PHE A 230 -0.09 -7.11 -9.39
CA PHE A 230 0.62 -8.37 -9.31
C PHE A 230 0.39 -9.03 -7.95
N HIS A 231 -0.05 -10.28 -7.94
CA HIS A 231 -0.33 -11.02 -6.73
C HIS A 231 0.32 -12.41 -6.76
N ALA A 232 1.32 -12.63 -5.92
CA ALA A 232 1.86 -13.94 -5.63
C ALA A 232 1.04 -14.58 -4.51
N VAL A 233 0.48 -15.77 -4.74
CA VAL A 233 -0.49 -16.44 -3.85
C VAL A 233 0.04 -17.79 -3.42
N ALA A 234 -0.13 -18.15 -2.15
CA ALA A 234 0.17 -19.45 -1.61
C ALA A 234 -0.85 -20.50 -2.08
N ILE A 235 -0.38 -21.64 -2.65
CA ILE A 235 -1.28 -22.72 -3.07
C ILE A 235 -1.56 -23.70 -1.93
N ASP A 236 -0.65 -23.82 -0.97
CA ASP A 236 -0.71 -24.84 0.10
C ASP A 236 -1.18 -24.28 1.45
N GLU A 237 -1.60 -23.01 1.52
CA GLU A 237 -2.08 -22.42 2.78
C GLU A 237 -3.39 -23.08 3.24
N LYS A 238 -3.34 -23.75 4.40
CA LYS A 238 -4.46 -24.51 4.97
C LYS A 238 -5.07 -23.86 6.21
N ARG A 239 -4.44 -22.82 6.76
CA ARG A 239 -4.92 -22.18 7.98
C ARG A 239 -6.20 -21.39 7.70
N LYS A 240 -7.27 -21.70 8.42
CA LYS A 240 -8.59 -21.03 8.28
C LYS A 240 -8.54 -19.53 8.56
N GLY A 241 -7.55 -19.06 9.32
CA GLY A 241 -7.35 -17.63 9.61
C GLY A 241 -6.61 -16.85 8.52
N PHE A 242 -6.19 -17.50 7.43
CA PHE A 242 -5.42 -16.90 6.33
C PHE A 242 -6.07 -17.14 4.96
N PRO A 243 -7.38 -16.87 4.79
CA PRO A 243 -7.97 -17.00 3.47
C PRO A 243 -7.31 -15.99 2.53
N SER A 244 -6.77 -16.47 1.43
CA SER A 244 -6.23 -15.60 0.40
C SER A 244 -7.35 -14.70 -0.16
N SER A 245 -7.05 -13.41 -0.29
CA SER A 245 -7.98 -12.44 -0.87
C SER A 245 -7.61 -12.17 -2.33
N PRO A 246 -8.29 -12.80 -3.30
CA PRO A 246 -7.98 -12.66 -4.72
C PRO A 246 -8.09 -11.20 -5.17
N MET A 247 -7.50 -10.91 -6.33
CA MET A 247 -7.65 -9.64 -7.03
C MET A 247 -8.53 -9.83 -8.25
N GLU A 248 -9.52 -8.97 -8.43
CA GLU A 248 -10.37 -8.93 -9.60
C GLU A 248 -10.13 -7.64 -10.36
N ARG A 249 -10.08 -7.75 -11.69
CA ARG A 249 -9.95 -6.59 -12.57
C ARG A 249 -11.13 -5.66 -12.42
N ASN A 250 -10.88 -4.36 -12.54
CA ASN A 250 -11.95 -3.38 -12.55
C ASN A 250 -12.44 -3.13 -13.98
N GLU A 251 -13.74 -3.32 -14.22
CA GLU A 251 -14.36 -3.14 -15.53
C GLU A 251 -14.23 -1.72 -16.09
N LYS A 252 -14.08 -0.71 -15.22
CA LYS A 252 -13.89 0.70 -15.62
C LYS A 252 -12.53 0.96 -16.25
N ASN A 253 -11.53 0.10 -16.01
CA ASN A 253 -10.20 0.22 -16.58
C ASN A 253 -9.90 -0.99 -17.47
N SER A 254 -10.21 -0.88 -18.75
CA SER A 254 -9.97 -1.94 -19.73
C SER A 254 -8.46 -2.20 -19.97
N GLU A 255 -7.60 -1.26 -19.65
CA GLU A 255 -6.14 -1.35 -19.80
C GLU A 255 -5.45 -1.95 -18.56
N GLN A 256 -6.20 -2.13 -17.46
CA GLN A 256 -5.64 -2.64 -16.21
C GLN A 256 -5.04 -4.03 -16.39
N VAL A 257 -3.75 -4.17 -16.12
CA VAL A 257 -3.06 -5.47 -16.12
C VAL A 257 -3.19 -6.11 -14.74
N VAL A 258 -3.75 -7.32 -14.70
CA VAL A 258 -3.86 -8.10 -13.45
C VAL A 258 -3.22 -9.46 -13.67
N LYS A 259 -2.18 -9.77 -12.89
CA LYS A 259 -1.54 -11.09 -12.88
C LYS A 259 -1.57 -11.64 -11.46
N GLN A 260 -2.24 -12.77 -11.30
CA GLN A 260 -2.30 -13.51 -10.05
C GLN A 260 -1.72 -14.90 -10.30
N VAL A 261 -0.63 -15.20 -9.61
CA VAL A 261 0.14 -16.44 -9.81
C VAL A 261 0.22 -17.21 -8.50
N PHE A 262 -0.14 -18.49 -8.57
CA PHE A 262 -0.01 -19.40 -7.44
C PHE A 262 1.40 -20.00 -7.42
N PHE A 263 2.03 -19.94 -6.24
CA PHE A 263 3.34 -20.50 -5.98
C PHE A 263 3.24 -21.62 -4.95
N ALA A 264 4.14 -22.59 -5.05
CA ALA A 264 4.22 -23.69 -4.09
C ALA A 264 4.55 -23.19 -2.68
N GLY A 265 3.95 -23.82 -1.71
CA GLY A 265 4.18 -23.57 -0.29
C GLY A 265 3.09 -22.73 0.38
N GLU A 266 3.29 -22.49 1.67
CA GLU A 266 2.40 -21.75 2.55
C GLU A 266 2.73 -20.25 2.56
N HIS A 267 1.97 -19.48 3.30
CA HIS A 267 2.11 -18.02 3.47
C HIS A 267 3.56 -17.52 3.60
N GLY A 268 4.34 -18.12 4.51
CA GLY A 268 5.75 -17.77 4.69
C GLY A 268 6.63 -18.11 3.50
N CYS A 269 6.29 -19.15 2.72
CA CYS A 269 6.99 -19.49 1.48
C CYS A 269 6.81 -18.43 0.40
N ILE A 270 5.73 -17.62 0.48
CA ILE A 270 5.45 -16.56 -0.49
C ILE A 270 6.09 -15.25 -0.04
N GLY A 271 5.96 -14.89 1.22
CA GLY A 271 6.40 -13.58 1.74
C GLY A 271 7.78 -13.59 2.40
N GLY A 272 8.34 -14.75 2.72
CA GLY A 272 9.61 -14.85 3.46
C GLY A 272 9.44 -14.59 4.96
N GLY A 273 10.51 -14.17 5.60
CA GLY A 273 10.52 -13.85 7.03
C GLY A 273 11.14 -14.93 7.91
N THR A 274 11.52 -16.10 7.36
CA THR A 274 12.22 -17.17 8.08
C THR A 274 13.31 -17.81 7.22
N GLN A 275 14.27 -18.49 7.86
CA GLN A 275 15.33 -19.19 7.16
C GLN A 275 14.78 -20.39 6.35
N GLU A 276 13.80 -21.08 6.89
CA GLU A 276 13.21 -22.30 6.33
C GLU A 276 12.60 -22.09 4.94
N TYR A 277 11.97 -20.95 4.73
CA TYR A 277 11.23 -20.64 3.49
C TYR A 277 12.04 -19.87 2.44
N ARG A 278 13.33 -19.60 2.69
CA ARG A 278 14.15 -18.70 1.89
C ARG A 278 14.15 -19.05 0.40
N GLY A 279 14.31 -20.31 0.04
CA GLY A 279 14.37 -20.74 -1.36
C GLY A 279 13.09 -20.45 -2.14
N LEU A 280 11.92 -20.78 -1.55
CA LEU A 280 10.62 -20.56 -2.19
C LEU A 280 10.27 -19.07 -2.24
N SER A 281 10.51 -18.35 -1.15
CA SER A 281 10.22 -16.91 -1.11
C SER A 281 11.10 -16.09 -2.07
N ASP A 282 12.33 -16.51 -2.34
CA ASP A 282 13.18 -15.84 -3.33
C ASP A 282 12.64 -15.99 -4.76
N CYS A 283 11.96 -17.10 -5.09
CA CYS A 283 11.28 -17.27 -6.38
C CYS A 283 10.16 -16.25 -6.57
N THR A 284 9.33 -16.03 -5.55
CA THR A 284 8.24 -15.06 -5.60
C THR A 284 8.76 -13.62 -5.61
N LEU A 285 9.87 -13.35 -4.93
CA LEU A 285 10.56 -12.06 -4.98
C LEU A 285 11.08 -11.77 -6.40
N GLN A 286 11.78 -12.74 -7.00
CA GLN A 286 12.33 -12.58 -8.35
C GLN A 286 11.23 -12.33 -9.37
N TRP A 287 10.10 -13.06 -9.25
CA TRP A 287 8.95 -12.83 -10.11
C TRP A 287 8.41 -11.40 -9.96
N MET A 288 8.21 -10.91 -8.74
CA MET A 288 7.71 -9.56 -8.48
C MET A 288 8.67 -8.48 -9.01
N ILE A 289 9.98 -8.67 -8.85
CA ILE A 289 11.00 -7.76 -9.40
C ILE A 289 10.92 -7.72 -10.92
N ASN A 290 10.75 -8.87 -11.57
CA ASN A 290 10.65 -8.94 -13.02
C ASN A 290 9.38 -8.23 -13.54
N GLU A 291 8.27 -8.31 -12.82
CA GLU A 291 7.06 -7.55 -13.18
C GLU A 291 7.24 -6.04 -12.92
N ALA A 292 7.92 -5.66 -11.85
CA ALA A 292 8.18 -4.24 -11.52
C ALA A 292 9.11 -3.52 -12.52
N LYS A 293 9.89 -4.27 -13.29
CA LYS A 293 10.83 -3.72 -14.29
C LYS A 293 10.21 -3.50 -15.68
N LYS A 294 8.99 -3.95 -15.89
CA LYS A 294 8.24 -3.78 -17.15
C LYS A 294 7.55 -2.42 -17.23
#